data_3e9d463c76c675381cf3cf86608b55ad
#
_entry.id   3e9d463c76c675381cf3cf86608b55ad
#
_cell.length_a   1.000
_cell.length_b   1.000
_cell.length_c   1.000
_cell.angle_alpha   90.00
_cell.angle_beta   90.00
_cell.angle_gamma   90.00
#
_symmetry.space_group_name_H-M   'P 1'
#
loop_
_entity.id
_entity.type
_entity.pdbx_description
1 polymer ?
#
loop_
_entity_poly.entity_id
_entity_poly.type
_entity_poly.pdbx_seq_one_letter_code
_entity_poly.pdbx_strand_id
1 'polypeptide(L)'
;NAADLWPINEADLGLKSQDDTIPYGADNLTRMVLNPDVTVRSRGVIEKCSFCVQRIQEGKLRAKTEQRLLRDADVKTACQTACPTGAITFGDMNNEEGDLSKKLASPLNYIVLEEVNTRSAVNYQARIINKAEGVDA
;
A
#
# COMPACT_ATOMS: atom_id res chain seq x y z
N ASN A 1 14.12 9.76 -20.56
CA ASN A 1 15.18 9.78 -19.54
C ASN A 1 14.60 10.42 -18.28
N ALA A 2 14.80 9.79 -17.10
CA ALA A 2 14.21 10.30 -15.85
C ALA A 2 14.65 11.74 -15.51
N ALA A 3 15.77 12.18 -16.05
CA ALA A 3 16.26 13.55 -15.93
C ALA A 3 15.34 14.59 -16.60
N ASP A 4 14.55 14.18 -17.60
CA ASP A 4 13.68 15.10 -18.34
C ASP A 4 12.34 15.36 -17.64
N LEU A 5 12.06 14.62 -16.57
CA LEU A 5 10.82 14.74 -15.78
C LEU A 5 10.94 15.71 -14.58
N TRP A 6 12.15 16.24 -14.30
CA TRP A 6 12.38 17.19 -13.22
C TRP A 6 12.86 18.53 -13.79
N PRO A 7 11.96 19.51 -13.96
CA PRO A 7 12.34 20.84 -14.43
C PRO A 7 13.03 21.71 -13.36
N ILE A 8 13.10 21.25 -12.12
CA ILE A 8 13.74 21.99 -11.03
C ILE A 8 15.17 21.48 -10.90
N ASN A 9 16.13 22.25 -11.40
CA ASN A 9 17.53 21.97 -11.15
C ASN A 9 17.96 22.59 -9.80
N GLU A 10 19.02 22.06 -9.21
CA GLU A 10 19.52 22.46 -7.90
C GLU A 10 19.91 23.93 -7.81
N ALA A 11 20.27 24.55 -8.93
CA ALA A 11 20.57 25.98 -9.01
C ALA A 11 19.34 26.83 -8.67
N ASP A 12 18.14 26.38 -9.03
CA ASP A 12 16.89 27.10 -8.75
C ASP A 12 16.51 27.02 -7.25
N LEU A 13 17.05 26.04 -6.53
CA LEU A 13 16.84 25.87 -5.09
C LEU A 13 17.94 26.54 -4.25
N GLY A 14 18.94 27.17 -4.85
CA GLY A 14 20.05 27.79 -4.15
C GLY A 14 20.98 26.79 -3.43
N LEU A 15 20.87 25.53 -3.73
CA LEU A 15 21.67 24.46 -3.14
C LEU A 15 22.92 24.26 -4.00
N LYS A 16 24.01 24.88 -3.62
CA LYS A 16 25.32 24.64 -4.24
C LYS A 16 25.95 23.41 -3.59
N SER A 17 25.78 22.24 -4.20
CA SER A 17 26.68 21.11 -3.94
C SER A 17 27.82 21.15 -4.95
N GLN A 18 29.03 20.79 -4.54
CA GLN A 18 30.16 20.62 -5.45
C GLN A 18 29.97 19.43 -6.40
N ASP A 19 28.96 18.65 -6.19
CA ASP A 19 28.62 17.46 -6.98
C ASP A 19 27.11 17.53 -7.31
N ASP A 20 26.80 17.92 -8.54
CA ASP A 20 25.44 18.19 -9.06
C ASP A 20 24.51 16.95 -9.06
N THR A 21 24.96 15.83 -8.52
CA THR A 21 24.21 14.56 -8.52
C THR A 21 23.58 14.22 -7.18
N ILE A 22 23.77 15.05 -6.13
CA ILE A 22 23.38 14.70 -4.77
C ILE A 22 22.23 15.56 -4.28
N PRO A 23 20.99 15.05 -4.25
CA PRO A 23 19.93 15.68 -3.48
C PRO A 23 20.33 15.72 -1.99
N TYR A 24 20.19 16.88 -1.37
CA TYR A 24 20.36 17.07 0.08
C TYR A 24 21.81 17.14 0.65
N GLY A 25 22.80 17.48 -0.15
CA GLY A 25 24.14 17.82 0.36
C GLY A 25 24.93 16.65 0.96
N ALA A 26 24.53 15.41 0.67
CA ALA A 26 25.30 14.25 1.06
C ALA A 26 26.49 14.05 0.09
N ASP A 27 27.68 13.81 0.61
CA ASP A 27 28.86 13.47 -0.19
C ASP A 27 28.75 12.05 -0.80
N ASN A 28 29.62 11.75 -1.75
CA ASN A 28 29.63 10.44 -2.42
C ASN A 28 29.83 9.27 -1.42
N LEU A 29 30.55 9.49 -0.35
CA LEU A 29 30.78 8.47 0.67
C LEU A 29 29.50 8.17 1.45
N THR A 30 28.76 9.20 1.82
CA THR A 30 27.45 9.05 2.50
C THR A 30 26.45 8.33 1.60
N ARG A 31 26.48 8.57 0.28
CA ARG A 31 25.59 7.87 -0.67
C ARG A 31 25.85 6.37 -0.74
N MET A 32 27.06 5.92 -0.52
CA MET A 32 27.40 4.49 -0.58
C MET A 32 26.70 3.66 0.51
N VAL A 33 26.26 4.28 1.60
CA VAL A 33 25.53 3.60 2.68
C VAL A 33 24.01 3.66 2.48
N LEU A 34 23.51 4.44 1.49
CA LEU A 34 22.09 4.54 1.19
C LEU A 34 21.65 3.37 0.32
N ASN A 35 20.44 2.91 0.55
CA ASN A 35 19.84 1.89 -0.31
C ASN A 35 19.50 2.51 -1.69
N PRO A 36 20.12 2.01 -2.80
CA PRO A 36 19.88 2.55 -4.14
C PRO A 36 18.44 2.34 -4.63
N ASP A 37 17.69 1.41 -4.04
CA ASP A 37 16.28 1.16 -4.40
C ASP A 37 15.32 2.17 -3.77
N VAL A 38 15.81 3.02 -2.85
CA VAL A 38 15.00 4.06 -2.22
C VAL A 38 15.10 5.34 -3.04
N THR A 39 13.97 5.80 -3.55
CA THR A 39 13.86 7.08 -4.25
C THR A 39 13.36 8.14 -3.27
N VAL A 40 14.09 9.24 -3.14
CA VAL A 40 13.67 10.39 -2.35
C VAL A 40 12.66 11.21 -3.14
N ARG A 41 11.55 11.60 -2.49
CA ARG A 41 10.50 12.44 -3.10
C ARG A 41 10.71 13.89 -2.72
N SER A 42 10.31 14.80 -3.62
CA SER A 42 10.29 16.22 -3.30
C SER A 42 9.19 16.56 -2.30
N ARG A 43 9.33 17.72 -1.64
CA ARG A 43 8.32 18.21 -0.71
C ARG A 43 6.98 18.40 -1.43
N GLY A 44 5.88 18.00 -0.78
CA GLY A 44 4.52 18.16 -1.29
C GLY A 44 4.02 17.01 -2.15
N VAL A 45 4.83 15.99 -2.44
CA VAL A 45 4.38 14.78 -3.12
C VAL A 45 3.60 13.89 -2.14
N ILE A 46 2.38 13.54 -2.53
CA ILE A 46 1.51 12.65 -1.75
C ILE A 46 1.65 11.24 -2.28
N GLU A 47 1.98 10.31 -1.41
CA GLU A 47 2.02 8.89 -1.71
C GLU A 47 0.98 8.14 -0.88
N LYS A 48 0.34 7.15 -1.49
CA LYS A 48 -0.64 6.31 -0.81
C LYS A 48 -0.43 4.84 -1.16
N CYS A 49 -1.06 3.97 -0.39
CA CYS A 49 -1.07 2.54 -0.66
C CYS A 49 -1.66 2.25 -2.05
N SER A 50 -0.94 1.46 -2.87
CA SER A 50 -1.38 0.97 -4.18
C SER A 50 -1.93 -0.46 -4.13
N PHE A 51 -2.19 -1.02 -2.94
CA PHE A 51 -2.55 -2.42 -2.73
C PHE A 51 -1.55 -3.42 -3.32
N CYS A 52 -0.25 -3.10 -3.29
CA CYS A 52 0.81 -3.93 -3.86
C CYS A 52 0.58 -4.23 -5.35
N VAL A 53 0.45 -3.19 -6.16
CA VAL A 53 0.16 -3.30 -7.60
C VAL A 53 1.09 -4.28 -8.31
N GLN A 54 2.37 -4.37 -7.93
CA GLN A 54 3.34 -5.32 -8.50
C GLN A 54 2.91 -6.76 -8.25
N ARG A 55 2.46 -7.09 -7.02
CA ARG A 55 1.97 -8.45 -6.69
C ARG A 55 0.66 -8.78 -7.40
N ILE A 56 -0.21 -7.78 -7.59
CA ILE A 56 -1.43 -7.93 -8.38
C ILE A 56 -1.08 -8.27 -9.84
N GLN A 57 -0.12 -7.54 -10.44
CA GLN A 57 0.30 -7.80 -11.81
C GLN A 57 0.97 -9.17 -11.96
N GLU A 58 1.77 -9.58 -10.99
CA GLU A 58 2.36 -10.92 -10.96
C GLU A 58 1.29 -12.01 -10.90
N GLY A 59 0.30 -11.86 -10.00
CA GLY A 59 -0.82 -12.79 -9.91
C GLY A 59 -1.64 -12.87 -11.21
N LYS A 60 -1.91 -11.74 -11.84
CA LYS A 60 -2.58 -11.68 -13.14
C LYS A 60 -1.77 -12.38 -14.24
N LEU A 61 -0.45 -12.17 -14.28
CA LEU A 61 0.42 -12.81 -15.25
C LEU A 61 0.42 -14.33 -15.07
N ARG A 62 0.52 -14.79 -13.83
CA ARG A 62 0.47 -16.23 -13.49
C ARG A 62 -0.85 -16.85 -13.92
N ALA A 63 -1.98 -16.25 -13.57
CA ALA A 63 -3.30 -16.74 -13.96
C ALA A 63 -3.46 -16.79 -15.49
N LYS A 64 -2.96 -15.76 -16.19
CA LYS A 64 -2.96 -15.73 -17.67
C LYS A 64 -2.10 -16.83 -18.27
N THR A 65 -0.92 -17.10 -17.73
CA THR A 65 -0.04 -18.19 -18.19
C THR A 65 -0.69 -19.55 -18.00
N GLU A 66 -1.43 -19.72 -16.91
CA GLU A 66 -2.18 -20.94 -16.59
C GLU A 66 -3.55 -21.00 -17.30
N GLN A 67 -3.88 -20.00 -18.13
CA GLN A 67 -5.15 -19.90 -18.87
C GLN A 67 -6.41 -20.02 -17.98
N ARG A 68 -6.36 -19.44 -16.80
CA ARG A 68 -7.46 -19.43 -15.83
C ARG A 68 -7.78 -18.02 -15.33
N LEU A 69 -8.92 -17.88 -14.67
CA LEU A 69 -9.27 -16.64 -13.98
C LEU A 69 -8.40 -16.43 -12.73
N LEU A 70 -8.17 -15.17 -12.41
CA LEU A 70 -7.49 -14.76 -11.19
C LEU A 70 -8.36 -15.14 -9.99
N ARG A 71 -7.74 -15.70 -8.96
CA ARG A 71 -8.38 -16.04 -7.69
C ARG A 71 -7.81 -15.17 -6.57
N ASP A 72 -8.57 -14.92 -5.52
CA ASP A 72 -8.12 -14.15 -4.35
C ASP A 72 -6.83 -14.73 -3.74
N ALA A 73 -6.67 -16.05 -3.76
CA ALA A 73 -5.47 -16.74 -3.26
C ALA A 73 -4.19 -16.47 -4.07
N ASP A 74 -4.32 -16.02 -5.31
CA ASP A 74 -3.16 -15.75 -6.20
C ASP A 74 -2.41 -14.49 -5.82
N VAL A 75 -3.06 -13.58 -5.10
CA VAL A 75 -2.51 -12.29 -4.70
C VAL A 75 -2.54 -12.15 -3.19
N LYS A 76 -1.37 -12.03 -2.59
CA LYS A 76 -1.23 -11.67 -1.17
C LYS A 76 -0.47 -10.38 -1.06
N THR A 77 -1.09 -9.36 -0.47
CA THR A 77 -0.41 -8.09 -0.21
C THR A 77 0.69 -8.25 0.83
N ALA A 78 1.65 -7.33 0.83
CA ALA A 78 2.77 -7.38 1.79
C ALA A 78 2.27 -7.31 3.25
N CYS A 79 1.29 -6.45 3.53
CA CYS A 79 0.67 -6.33 4.85
C CYS A 79 -0.07 -7.62 5.26
N GLN A 80 -0.78 -8.26 4.33
CA GLN A 80 -1.44 -9.55 4.59
C GLN A 80 -0.41 -10.65 4.90
N THR A 81 0.70 -10.68 4.17
CA THR A 81 1.77 -11.66 4.40
C THR A 81 2.49 -11.43 5.73
N ALA A 82 2.66 -10.14 6.11
CA ALA A 82 3.33 -9.77 7.37
C ALA A 82 2.42 -9.89 8.61
N CYS A 83 1.11 -10.08 8.44
CA CYS A 83 0.17 -10.14 9.55
C CYS A 83 0.19 -11.52 10.22
N PRO A 84 0.74 -11.68 11.44
CA PRO A 84 0.84 -12.98 12.09
C PRO A 84 -0.51 -13.55 12.52
N THR A 85 -1.50 -12.68 12.74
CA THR A 85 -2.85 -13.08 13.16
C THR A 85 -3.78 -13.42 12.01
N GLY A 86 -3.36 -13.19 10.75
CA GLY A 86 -4.22 -13.38 9.58
C GLY A 86 -5.44 -12.45 9.53
N ALA A 87 -5.37 -11.31 10.22
CA ALA A 87 -6.50 -10.38 10.32
C ALA A 87 -6.78 -9.60 9.02
N ILE A 88 -5.82 -9.56 8.10
CA ILE A 88 -5.95 -8.81 6.84
C ILE A 88 -6.39 -9.75 5.74
N THR A 89 -7.51 -9.44 5.10
CA THR A 89 -8.00 -10.13 3.90
C THR A 89 -7.93 -9.20 2.72
N PHE A 90 -7.43 -9.68 1.61
CA PHE A 90 -7.39 -8.97 0.33
C PHE A 90 -8.02 -9.84 -0.76
N GLY A 91 -8.79 -9.25 -1.66
CA GLY A 91 -9.47 -9.95 -2.72
C GLY A 91 -10.19 -9.02 -3.68
N ASP A 92 -10.89 -9.60 -4.64
CA ASP A 92 -11.74 -8.88 -5.59
C ASP A 92 -13.15 -8.70 -5.01
N MET A 93 -13.60 -7.46 -4.86
CA MET A 93 -14.94 -7.13 -4.38
C MET A 93 -16.05 -7.61 -5.33
N ASN A 94 -15.75 -7.82 -6.61
CA ASN A 94 -16.71 -8.30 -7.60
C ASN A 94 -16.83 -9.84 -7.62
N ASN A 95 -15.96 -10.53 -6.90
CA ASN A 95 -16.04 -11.99 -6.76
C ASN A 95 -16.99 -12.35 -5.60
N GLU A 96 -18.26 -12.61 -5.91
CA GLU A 96 -19.29 -12.92 -4.91
C GLU A 96 -18.99 -14.17 -4.08
N GLU A 97 -18.28 -15.12 -4.65
CA GLU A 97 -17.88 -16.37 -3.95
C GLU A 97 -16.61 -16.19 -3.12
N GLY A 98 -15.91 -15.07 -3.26
CA GLY A 98 -14.66 -14.77 -2.59
C GLY A 98 -14.81 -14.61 -1.07
N ASP A 99 -13.72 -14.84 -0.36
CA ASP A 99 -13.69 -14.64 1.11
C ASP A 99 -13.84 -13.16 1.49
N LEU A 100 -13.38 -12.25 0.62
CA LEU A 100 -13.56 -10.82 0.83
C LEU A 100 -15.04 -10.44 0.80
N SER A 101 -15.79 -10.87 -0.21
CA SER A 101 -17.21 -10.55 -0.35
C SER A 101 -18.05 -11.06 0.81
N LYS A 102 -17.76 -12.26 1.32
CA LYS A 102 -18.39 -12.80 2.53
C LYS A 102 -18.13 -11.93 3.76
N LYS A 103 -16.92 -11.43 3.91
CA LYS A 103 -16.55 -10.53 5.02
C LYS A 103 -17.20 -9.17 4.89
N LEU A 104 -17.30 -8.62 3.68
CA LEU A 104 -17.98 -7.34 3.43
C LEU A 104 -19.49 -7.42 3.72
N ALA A 105 -20.12 -8.56 3.46
CA ALA A 105 -21.52 -8.81 3.79
C ALA A 105 -21.78 -9.05 5.29
N SER A 106 -20.74 -9.15 6.11
CA SER A 106 -20.89 -9.35 7.55
C SER A 106 -21.49 -8.11 8.22
N PRO A 107 -22.40 -8.28 9.20
CA PRO A 107 -22.95 -7.17 9.98
C PRO A 107 -21.90 -6.47 10.86
N LEU A 108 -20.72 -7.06 11.01
CA LEU A 108 -19.59 -6.46 11.74
C LEU A 108 -18.72 -5.56 10.85
N ASN A 109 -19.02 -5.51 9.54
CA ASN A 109 -18.28 -4.67 8.60
C ASN A 109 -18.67 -3.21 8.78
N TYR A 110 -17.67 -2.33 8.75
CA TYR A 110 -17.89 -0.89 8.74
C TYR A 110 -16.80 -0.16 7.96
N ILE A 111 -17.10 1.03 7.50
CA ILE A 111 -16.21 1.92 6.75
C ILE A 111 -15.92 3.14 7.61
N VAL A 112 -14.66 3.55 7.67
CA VAL A 112 -14.27 4.77 8.39
C VAL A 112 -14.70 6.00 7.59
N LEU A 113 -15.26 6.99 8.28
CA LEU A 113 -15.79 8.23 7.69
C LEU A 113 -16.91 7.98 6.67
N GLU A 114 -17.79 7.04 6.97
CA GLU A 114 -18.93 6.71 6.11
C GLU A 114 -19.86 7.91 5.94
N GLU A 115 -20.02 8.73 6.98
CA GLU A 115 -20.89 9.91 7.00
C GLU A 115 -20.48 10.97 5.98
N VAL A 116 -19.19 11.05 5.64
CA VAL A 116 -18.68 11.97 4.60
C VAL A 116 -18.52 11.30 3.24
N ASN A 117 -19.05 10.08 3.08
CA ASN A 117 -19.12 9.33 1.82
C ASN A 117 -17.75 9.15 1.11
N THR A 118 -16.70 8.86 1.88
CA THR A 118 -15.34 8.67 1.33
C THR A 118 -15.20 7.43 0.46
N ARG A 119 -16.09 6.44 0.60
CA ARG A 119 -16.10 5.17 -0.15
C ARG A 119 -14.73 4.51 -0.19
N SER A 120 -14.10 4.37 0.98
CA SER A 120 -12.80 3.72 1.11
C SER A 120 -12.85 2.27 0.61
N ALA A 121 -11.80 1.85 -0.13
CA ALA A 121 -11.61 0.45 -0.50
C ALA A 121 -11.12 -0.41 0.68
N VAL A 122 -10.78 0.21 1.81
CA VAL A 122 -10.42 -0.47 3.06
C VAL A 122 -11.62 -0.48 3.98
N ASN A 123 -12.04 -1.66 4.38
CA ASN A 123 -13.14 -1.90 5.31
C ASN A 123 -12.58 -2.53 6.57
N TYR A 124 -13.30 -2.36 7.67
CA TYR A 124 -12.93 -2.85 8.98
C TYR A 124 -14.01 -3.78 9.51
N GLN A 125 -13.61 -4.73 10.34
CA GLN A 125 -14.56 -5.54 11.08
C GLN A 125 -14.48 -5.23 12.58
N ALA A 126 -15.63 -5.01 13.18
CA ALA A 126 -15.73 -4.76 14.61
C ALA A 126 -15.29 -5.99 15.40
N ARG A 127 -14.51 -5.77 16.45
CA ARG A 127 -14.14 -6.81 17.41
C ARG A 127 -15.26 -6.99 18.42
N ILE A 128 -15.76 -8.20 18.54
CA ILE A 128 -16.66 -8.56 19.64
C ILE A 128 -15.83 -8.92 20.86
N ILE A 129 -16.13 -8.27 21.97
CA ILE A 129 -15.57 -8.60 23.28
C ILE A 129 -16.73 -9.08 24.15
N ASN A 130 -16.73 -10.35 24.49
CA ASN A 130 -17.67 -10.88 25.47
C ASN A 130 -17.19 -10.41 26.84
N LYS A 131 -17.93 -9.49 27.46
CA LYS A 131 -17.73 -9.13 28.88
C LYS A 131 -18.43 -10.19 29.72
N ALA A 132 -17.77 -10.68 30.75
CA ALA A 132 -18.46 -11.43 31.80
C ALA A 132 -19.45 -10.48 32.50
N GLU A 133 -20.65 -10.94 32.79
CA GLU A 133 -21.63 -10.17 33.55
C GLU A 133 -21.00 -9.74 34.89
N GLY A 134 -21.00 -8.41 35.17
CA GLY A 134 -20.51 -7.85 36.42
C GLY A 134 -19.11 -7.21 36.38
N VAL A 135 -18.47 -7.07 35.22
CA VAL A 135 -17.23 -6.31 35.09
C VAL A 135 -17.54 -4.98 34.40
N ASP A 136 -17.77 -3.97 35.22
CA ASP A 136 -17.79 -2.56 34.77
C ASP A 136 -16.36 -2.12 34.44
N ALA A 137 -16.20 -1.44 33.29
CA ALA A 137 -14.91 -0.92 32.82
C ALA A 137 -14.66 0.46 33.35
#